data_4387ea93f0c1be367198810ff4afc02e
#
_entry.id   4387ea93f0c1be367198810ff4afc02e
#
_cell.length_a   1.000
_cell.length_b   1.000
_cell.length_c   1.000
_cell.angle_alpha   90.00
_cell.angle_beta   90.00
_cell.angle_gamma   90.00
#
_symmetry.space_group_name_H-M   'P 1'
#
loop_
_entity.id
_entity.type
_entity.pdbx_description
1 polymer ?
#
loop_
_entity_poly.entity_id
_entity_poly.type
_entity_poly.pdbx_seq_one_letter_code
_entity_poly.pdbx_strand_id
1 'polypeptide(L)'
;MEKIIIIPEGKIRDYVDGTIRNETPEEYVRQTVEKRLVNEHKYAKERIAIEYSIQMGSGRKRADIVIFPDGTTEDEKKDQQRVSLIIECKKEAIKPTDKDNGTEQLKTYMSSCSNCEWGMWT
;
A
#
# COMPACT_ATOMS: atom_id res chain seq x y z
N MET A 1 24.02 18.47 -8.73
CA MET A 1 22.97 19.51 -8.74
C MET A 1 21.90 19.16 -7.72
N GLU A 2 21.64 20.05 -6.81
CA GLU A 2 20.59 19.87 -5.81
C GLU A 2 19.22 20.06 -6.46
N LYS A 3 18.28 19.16 -6.13
CA LYS A 3 16.89 19.31 -6.53
C LYS A 3 16.09 19.83 -5.35
N ILE A 4 15.40 20.92 -5.57
CA ILE A 4 14.52 21.50 -4.56
C ILE A 4 13.10 21.01 -4.86
N ILE A 5 12.48 20.36 -3.86
CA ILE A 5 11.10 19.90 -3.95
C ILE A 5 10.27 20.74 -2.99
N ILE A 6 9.27 21.43 -3.53
CA ILE A 6 8.36 22.23 -2.73
C ILE A 6 7.09 21.41 -2.52
N ILE A 7 6.78 21.12 -1.25
CA ILE A 7 5.55 20.41 -0.89
C ILE A 7 4.52 21.45 -0.46
N PRO A 8 3.40 21.60 -1.19
CA PRO A 8 2.37 22.56 -0.83
C PRO A 8 1.78 22.29 0.56
N GLU A 9 1.27 23.34 1.20
CA GLU A 9 0.57 23.20 2.47
C GLU A 9 -0.63 22.23 2.34
N GLY A 10 -0.82 21.38 3.34
CA GLY A 10 -1.87 20.36 3.33
C GLY A 10 -1.54 19.13 2.48
N LYS A 11 -0.33 19.03 1.99
CA LYS A 11 0.16 17.91 1.19
C LYS A 11 1.33 17.21 1.86
N ILE A 12 1.56 15.98 1.46
CA ILE A 12 2.68 15.17 1.93
C ILE A 12 3.29 14.44 0.73
N ARG A 13 4.59 14.24 0.75
CA ARG A 13 5.28 13.47 -0.28
C ARG A 13 5.38 12.01 0.15
N ASP A 14 4.93 11.10 -0.70
CA ASP A 14 5.00 9.66 -0.41
C ASP A 14 6.45 9.20 -0.27
N TYR A 15 6.72 8.46 0.79
CA TYR A 15 8.07 7.99 1.12
C TYR A 15 8.64 7.00 0.10
N VAL A 16 7.78 6.16 -0.47
CA VAL A 16 8.19 5.12 -1.42
C VAL A 16 8.23 5.63 -2.86
N ASP A 17 7.12 6.18 -3.36
CA ASP A 17 7.01 6.55 -4.77
C ASP A 17 7.19 8.04 -5.07
N GLY A 18 7.27 8.88 -4.05
CA GLY A 18 7.48 10.32 -4.21
C GLY A 18 6.26 11.10 -4.66
N THR A 19 5.11 10.46 -4.81
CA THR A 19 3.87 11.13 -5.23
C THR A 19 3.41 12.11 -4.16
N ILE A 20 2.91 13.27 -4.58
CA ILE A 20 2.34 14.26 -3.67
C ILE A 20 0.89 13.88 -3.38
N ARG A 21 0.57 13.69 -2.12
CA ARG A 21 -0.75 13.25 -1.66
C ARG A 21 -1.33 14.21 -0.65
N ASN A 22 -2.65 14.12 -0.41
CA ASN A 22 -3.30 14.91 0.63
C ASN A 22 -2.88 14.44 2.01
N GLU A 23 -2.65 15.38 2.91
CA GLU A 23 -2.29 15.12 4.30
C GLU A 23 -3.57 14.76 5.07
N THR A 24 -3.75 13.47 5.37
CA THR A 24 -4.90 12.94 6.10
C THR A 24 -4.43 12.03 7.23
N PRO A 25 -5.27 11.74 8.24
CA PRO A 25 -4.88 10.78 9.28
C PRO A 25 -4.48 9.42 8.74
N GLU A 26 -5.16 8.91 7.72
CA GLU A 26 -4.81 7.63 7.09
C GLU A 26 -3.49 7.71 6.35
N GLU A 27 -3.19 8.85 5.72
CA GLU A 27 -1.91 9.06 5.04
C GLU A 27 -0.75 9.06 6.01
N TYR A 28 -0.90 9.62 7.21
CA TYR A 28 0.12 9.55 8.25
C TYR A 28 0.40 8.11 8.66
N VAL A 29 -0.64 7.29 8.83
CA VAL A 29 -0.49 5.87 9.14
C VAL A 29 0.28 5.19 8.03
N ARG A 30 -0.12 5.41 6.79
CA ARG A 30 0.54 4.79 5.63
C ARG A 30 2.01 5.18 5.53
N GLN A 31 2.35 6.47 5.67
CA GLN A 31 3.74 6.91 5.60
C GLN A 31 4.59 6.29 6.71
N THR A 32 4.04 6.17 7.92
CA THR A 32 4.73 5.52 9.02
C THR A 32 5.03 4.05 8.70
N VAL A 33 4.05 3.33 8.16
CA VAL A 33 4.21 1.93 7.76
C VAL A 33 5.24 1.80 6.64
N GLU A 34 5.18 2.66 5.61
CA GLU A 34 6.15 2.65 4.51
C GLU A 34 7.58 2.82 5.01
N LYS A 35 7.81 3.78 5.91
CA LYS A 35 9.13 4.02 6.49
C LYS A 35 9.64 2.81 7.27
N ARG A 36 8.76 2.14 8.01
CA ARG A 36 9.12 0.93 8.77
C ARG A 36 9.44 -0.23 7.84
N LEU A 37 8.68 -0.42 6.76
CA LEU A 37 8.95 -1.46 5.78
C LEU A 37 10.34 -1.30 5.17
N VAL A 38 10.71 -0.10 4.79
CA VAL A 38 12.00 0.16 4.17
C VAL A 38 13.14 0.13 5.20
N ASN A 39 12.98 0.81 6.34
CA ASN A 39 14.07 1.05 7.27
C ASN A 39 14.25 -0.06 8.30
N GLU A 40 13.18 -0.66 8.80
CA GLU A 40 13.24 -1.72 9.81
C GLU A 40 13.21 -3.11 9.18
N HIS A 41 12.32 -3.35 8.22
CA HIS A 41 12.13 -4.65 7.58
C HIS A 41 12.95 -4.84 6.31
N LYS A 42 13.65 -3.79 5.87
CA LYS A 42 14.63 -3.83 4.77
C LYS A 42 14.04 -4.20 3.41
N TYR A 43 12.77 -3.95 3.18
CA TYR A 43 12.21 -4.10 1.84
C TYR A 43 12.74 -3.01 0.92
N ALA A 44 13.19 -3.38 -0.27
CA ALA A 44 13.57 -2.42 -1.29
C ALA A 44 12.33 -1.66 -1.78
N LYS A 45 12.45 -0.35 -1.99
CA LYS A 45 11.32 0.47 -2.46
C LYS A 45 10.73 -0.06 -3.77
N GLU A 46 11.54 -0.66 -4.62
CA GLU A 46 11.13 -1.23 -5.90
C GLU A 46 10.15 -2.39 -5.75
N ARG A 47 10.10 -3.03 -4.57
CA ARG A 47 9.17 -4.12 -4.30
C ARG A 47 7.82 -3.64 -3.79
N ILE A 48 7.69 -2.35 -3.47
CA ILE A 48 6.52 -1.78 -2.80
C ILE A 48 5.72 -0.93 -3.79
N ALA A 49 4.41 -1.17 -3.89
CA ALA A 49 3.51 -0.34 -4.67
C ALA A 49 2.44 0.25 -3.76
N ILE A 50 2.11 1.51 -3.99
CA ILE A 50 1.18 2.28 -3.16
C ILE A 50 -0.11 2.50 -3.94
N GLU A 51 -1.26 2.37 -3.25
CA GLU A 51 -2.58 2.47 -3.88
C GLU A 51 -2.71 1.57 -5.10
N TYR A 52 -2.33 0.32 -4.91
CA TYR A 52 -2.33 -0.67 -5.98
C TYR A 52 -3.74 -1.13 -6.32
N SER A 53 -4.11 -1.00 -7.60
CA SER A 53 -5.44 -1.37 -8.08
C SER A 53 -5.57 -2.89 -8.19
N ILE A 54 -6.56 -3.45 -7.50
CA ILE A 54 -6.86 -4.89 -7.51
C ILE A 54 -8.22 -5.12 -8.15
N GLN A 55 -8.28 -5.98 -9.16
CA GLN A 55 -9.51 -6.42 -9.79
C GLN A 55 -10.18 -7.47 -8.92
N MET A 56 -11.43 -7.25 -8.54
CA MET A 56 -12.22 -8.16 -7.71
C MET A 56 -13.59 -8.36 -8.38
N GLY A 57 -13.76 -9.49 -9.07
CA GLY A 57 -14.98 -9.72 -9.85
C GLY A 57 -15.16 -8.64 -10.91
N SER A 58 -16.30 -7.93 -10.88
CA SER A 58 -16.58 -6.86 -11.84
C SER A 58 -16.05 -5.49 -11.41
N GLY A 59 -15.52 -5.36 -10.20
CA GLY A 59 -15.06 -4.09 -9.64
C GLY A 59 -13.56 -4.01 -9.46
N ARG A 60 -13.08 -2.79 -9.22
CA ARG A 60 -11.68 -2.53 -8.84
C ARG A 60 -11.66 -1.70 -7.58
N LYS A 61 -10.70 -2.02 -6.70
CA LYS A 61 -10.41 -1.21 -5.52
C LYS A 61 -8.90 -1.06 -5.37
N ARG A 62 -8.47 -0.09 -4.56
CA ARG A 62 -7.04 0.14 -4.32
C ARG A 62 -6.66 -0.38 -2.95
N ALA A 63 -5.66 -1.26 -2.91
CA ALA A 63 -5.02 -1.64 -1.67
C ALA A 63 -3.99 -0.56 -1.30
N ASP A 64 -3.90 -0.22 -0.02
CA ASP A 64 -3.01 0.86 0.43
C ASP A 64 -1.55 0.60 0.08
N ILE A 65 -1.05 -0.58 0.43
CA ILE A 65 0.34 -0.99 0.17
C ILE A 65 0.34 -2.45 -0.24
N VAL A 66 1.05 -2.78 -1.31
CA VAL A 66 1.35 -4.17 -1.67
C VAL A 66 2.85 -4.36 -1.81
N ILE A 67 3.32 -5.58 -1.56
CA ILE A 67 4.72 -5.94 -1.71
C ILE A 67 4.81 -7.12 -2.67
N PHE A 68 5.73 -7.02 -3.62
CA PHE A 68 6.03 -8.04 -4.61
C PHE A 68 7.26 -8.84 -4.21
N PRO A 69 7.43 -10.06 -4.73
CA PRO A 69 8.66 -10.82 -4.53
C PRO A 69 9.88 -10.07 -5.05
N ASP A 70 11.04 -10.36 -4.47
CA ASP A 70 12.28 -9.76 -4.92
C ASP A 70 12.54 -10.09 -6.39
N GLY A 71 13.05 -9.12 -7.14
CA GLY A 71 13.33 -9.28 -8.56
C GLY A 71 12.12 -9.09 -9.48
N THR A 72 10.95 -8.69 -8.95
CA THR A 72 9.79 -8.38 -9.77
C THR A 72 10.05 -7.13 -10.61
N THR A 73 9.86 -7.25 -11.93
CA THR A 73 10.04 -6.11 -12.84
C THR A 73 8.85 -5.17 -12.81
N GLU A 74 9.01 -3.95 -13.31
CA GLU A 74 7.91 -2.97 -13.39
C GLU A 74 6.75 -3.51 -14.23
N ASP A 75 7.04 -4.25 -15.30
CA ASP A 75 6.00 -4.86 -16.12
C ASP A 75 5.26 -5.98 -15.38
N GLU A 76 5.98 -6.80 -14.63
CA GLU A 76 5.40 -7.87 -13.85
C GLU A 76 4.52 -7.38 -12.69
N LYS A 77 4.76 -6.16 -12.18
CA LYS A 77 3.92 -5.55 -11.14
C LYS A 77 2.50 -5.26 -11.62
N LYS A 78 2.24 -5.28 -12.91
CA LYS A 78 0.89 -5.12 -13.46
C LYS A 78 0.02 -6.35 -13.22
N ASP A 79 0.65 -7.49 -12.90
CA ASP A 79 -0.06 -8.74 -12.61
C ASP A 79 -0.31 -8.86 -11.11
N GLN A 80 -1.56 -8.65 -10.70
CA GLN A 80 -1.93 -8.73 -9.28
C GLN A 80 -1.70 -10.10 -8.66
N GLN A 81 -1.59 -11.16 -9.48
CA GLN A 81 -1.33 -12.50 -8.96
C GLN A 81 0.08 -12.65 -8.40
N ARG A 82 0.98 -11.72 -8.72
CA ARG A 82 2.34 -11.68 -8.19
C ARG A 82 2.46 -11.01 -6.82
N VAL A 83 1.42 -10.33 -6.35
CA VAL A 83 1.42 -9.69 -5.03
C VAL A 83 1.63 -10.75 -3.95
N SER A 84 2.60 -10.54 -3.06
CA SER A 84 2.90 -11.48 -1.98
C SER A 84 2.38 -11.02 -0.62
N LEU A 85 2.25 -9.71 -0.40
CA LEU A 85 1.80 -9.15 0.87
C LEU A 85 0.92 -7.94 0.58
N ILE A 86 -0.20 -7.84 1.31
CA ILE A 86 -1.11 -6.70 1.24
C ILE A 86 -1.23 -6.08 2.63
N ILE A 87 -1.08 -4.77 2.71
CA ILE A 87 -1.21 -4.02 3.96
C ILE A 87 -2.32 -2.98 3.79
N GLU A 88 -3.31 -3.01 4.68
CA GLU A 88 -4.35 -2.00 4.77
C GLU A 88 -4.07 -1.09 5.96
N CYS A 89 -4.01 0.20 5.70
CA CYS A 89 -3.72 1.23 6.71
C CYS A 89 -4.99 2.02 7.00
N LYS A 90 -5.46 1.99 8.24
CA LYS A 90 -6.67 2.69 8.64
C LYS A 90 -6.39 3.66 9.78
N LYS A 91 -7.14 4.76 9.82
CA LYS A 91 -7.10 5.65 10.97
C LYS A 91 -7.65 4.92 12.20
N GLU A 92 -7.25 5.36 13.38
CA GLU A 92 -7.56 4.71 14.66
C GLU A 92 -9.07 4.52 14.89
N ALA A 93 -9.89 5.41 14.36
CA ALA A 93 -11.35 5.32 14.53
C ALA A 93 -11.98 4.12 13.80
N ILE A 94 -11.30 3.55 12.79
CA ILE A 94 -11.80 2.39 12.06
C ILE A 94 -11.41 1.13 12.83
N LYS A 95 -12.40 0.28 13.12
CA LYS A 95 -12.19 -0.96 13.87
C LYS A 95 -11.94 -2.14 12.93
N PRO A 96 -11.18 -3.16 13.35
CA PRO A 96 -10.98 -4.38 12.54
C PRO A 96 -12.29 -5.08 12.17
N THR A 97 -13.33 -4.92 12.99
CA THR A 97 -14.65 -5.50 12.75
C THR A 97 -15.55 -4.64 11.86
N ASP A 98 -15.07 -3.47 11.40
CA ASP A 98 -15.83 -2.62 10.48
C ASP A 98 -16.20 -3.42 9.22
N LYS A 99 -17.48 -3.35 8.84
CA LYS A 99 -18.03 -4.16 7.76
C LYS A 99 -17.43 -3.84 6.39
N ASP A 100 -17.15 -2.57 6.13
CA ASP A 100 -16.69 -2.11 4.82
C ASP A 100 -15.18 -1.85 4.77
N ASN A 101 -14.57 -1.50 5.90
CA ASN A 101 -13.18 -1.04 5.98
C ASN A 101 -12.31 -1.85 6.95
N GLY A 102 -12.83 -2.97 7.48
CA GLY A 102 -12.10 -3.80 8.42
C GLY A 102 -11.36 -4.96 7.75
N THR A 103 -11.07 -6.00 8.53
CA THR A 103 -10.28 -7.15 8.06
C THR A 103 -10.94 -7.96 6.94
N GLU A 104 -12.27 -7.90 6.81
CA GLU A 104 -12.96 -8.59 5.71
C GLU A 104 -12.60 -8.00 4.36
N GLN A 105 -12.40 -6.68 4.28
CA GLN A 105 -11.91 -6.03 3.07
C GLN A 105 -10.53 -6.57 2.69
N LEU A 106 -9.63 -6.69 3.67
CA LEU A 106 -8.29 -7.24 3.45
C LEU A 106 -8.35 -8.68 2.94
N LYS A 107 -9.20 -9.52 3.52
CA LYS A 107 -9.38 -10.91 3.08
C LYS A 107 -9.86 -10.97 1.63
N THR A 108 -10.76 -10.07 1.24
CA THR A 108 -11.25 -10.00 -0.14
C THR A 108 -10.12 -9.66 -1.11
N TYR A 109 -9.27 -8.70 -0.75
CA TYR A 109 -8.08 -8.38 -1.56
C TYR A 109 -7.16 -9.58 -1.70
N MET A 110 -6.86 -10.27 -0.60
CA MET A 110 -5.97 -11.44 -0.61
C MET A 110 -6.51 -12.56 -1.48
N SER A 111 -7.80 -12.83 -1.44
CA SER A 111 -8.41 -13.87 -2.26
C SER A 111 -8.39 -13.57 -3.75
N SER A 112 -8.23 -12.30 -4.12
CA SER A 112 -8.13 -11.85 -5.51
C SER A 112 -6.69 -11.89 -6.06
N CYS A 113 -5.72 -12.24 -5.22
CA CYS A 113 -4.30 -12.30 -5.57
C CYS A 113 -3.76 -13.68 -5.21
N SER A 114 -3.69 -14.61 -6.18
CA SER A 114 -3.45 -16.03 -5.92
C SER A 114 -2.14 -16.35 -5.21
N ASN A 115 -1.12 -15.51 -5.32
CA ASN A 115 0.18 -15.72 -4.68
C ASN A 115 0.35 -14.92 -3.38
N CYS A 116 -0.71 -14.25 -2.92
CA CYS A 116 -0.65 -13.48 -1.68
C CYS A 116 -0.74 -14.42 -0.47
N GLU A 117 0.34 -14.46 0.31
CA GLU A 117 0.43 -15.31 1.50
C GLU A 117 0.11 -14.57 2.79
N TRP A 118 0.30 -13.25 2.81
CA TRP A 118 0.19 -12.45 4.03
C TRP A 118 -0.66 -11.21 3.81
N GLY A 119 -1.45 -10.89 4.81
CA GLY A 119 -2.18 -9.63 4.89
C GLY A 119 -1.96 -8.97 6.25
N MET A 120 -1.84 -7.65 6.27
CA MET A 120 -1.70 -6.87 7.50
C MET A 120 -2.73 -5.75 7.50
N TRP A 121 -3.45 -5.63 8.61
CA TRP A 121 -4.40 -4.55 8.84
C TRP A 121 -3.88 -3.72 10.02
N THR A 122 -3.75 -2.41 9.83
CA THR A 122 -3.15 -1.54 10.85
C THR A 122 -3.78 -0.13 10.89
#